data_5afbb676e9d223ecb472aca1167d4eb0
#
_entry.id   5afbb676e9d223ecb472aca1167d4eb0
#
_cell.length_a   1.000
_cell.length_b   1.000
_cell.length_c   1.000
_cell.angle_alpha   90.00
_cell.angle_beta   90.00
_cell.angle_gamma   90.00
#
_symmetry.space_group_name_H-M   'P 1'
#
loop_
_entity.id
_entity.type
_entity.pdbx_description
1 polymer ?
#
loop_
_entity_poly.entity_id
_entity_poly.type
_entity_poly.pdbx_seq_one_letter_code
_entity_poly.pdbx_strand_id
1 'polypeptide(L)'
;MERTRRATRAGVLITLVVAAFVAGGVGYALGMNTGRVAVHRNVLAQSGDDQVSAQADGWWYSIPLDVQWQDAGGTWHERGRPSCLPNRTQVPVTFGSTEIALPGPGALSFRPVVWVSCKN
;
A
#
# COMPACT_ATOMS: atom_id res chain seq x y z
N MET A 1 -38.21 37.74 -14.98
CA MET A 1 -37.94 36.38 -15.49
C MET A 1 -36.45 36.03 -15.59
N GLU A 2 -35.52 36.93 -15.89
CA GLU A 2 -34.11 36.64 -15.95
C GLU A 2 -33.45 36.27 -14.62
N ARG A 3 -33.87 36.84 -13.51
CA ARG A 3 -33.36 36.55 -12.17
C ARG A 3 -33.64 35.11 -11.71
N THR A 4 -34.78 34.53 -12.09
CA THR A 4 -35.13 33.15 -11.73
C THR A 4 -34.33 32.11 -12.49
N ARG A 5 -33.98 32.38 -13.75
CA ARG A 5 -33.11 31.50 -14.55
C ARG A 5 -31.66 31.46 -14.09
N ARG A 6 -31.13 32.60 -13.59
CA ARG A 6 -29.77 32.66 -13.03
C ARG A 6 -29.66 31.90 -11.72
N ALA A 7 -30.65 32.02 -10.85
CA ALA A 7 -30.66 31.28 -9.58
C ALA A 7 -30.72 29.77 -9.79
N THR A 8 -31.50 29.30 -10.78
CA THR A 8 -31.59 27.87 -11.09
C THR A 8 -30.27 27.30 -11.61
N ARG A 9 -29.56 28.03 -12.43
CA ARG A 9 -28.23 27.60 -12.94
C ARG A 9 -27.17 27.53 -11.84
N ALA A 10 -27.16 28.50 -10.93
CA ALA A 10 -26.23 28.48 -9.80
C ALA A 10 -26.55 27.33 -8.82
N GLY A 11 -27.82 27.06 -8.58
CA GLY A 11 -28.25 25.94 -7.73
C GLY A 11 -27.86 24.56 -8.28
N VAL A 12 -28.01 24.37 -9.58
CA VAL A 12 -27.61 23.11 -10.25
C VAL A 12 -26.11 22.90 -10.20
N LEU A 13 -25.31 23.94 -10.41
CA LEU A 13 -23.84 23.86 -10.33
C LEU A 13 -23.38 23.50 -8.91
N ILE A 14 -23.94 24.11 -7.87
CA ILE A 14 -23.59 23.83 -6.47
C ILE A 14 -23.95 22.36 -6.13
N THR A 15 -25.09 21.87 -6.58
CA THR A 15 -25.52 20.49 -6.33
C THR A 15 -24.57 19.49 -7.00
N LEU A 16 -24.12 19.74 -8.21
CA LEU A 16 -23.17 18.87 -8.92
C LEU A 16 -21.81 18.80 -8.23
N VAL A 17 -21.31 19.93 -7.72
CA VAL A 17 -20.04 19.99 -6.98
C VAL A 17 -20.12 19.20 -5.68
N VAL A 18 -21.17 19.38 -4.91
CA VAL A 18 -21.38 18.63 -3.66
C VAL A 18 -21.48 17.12 -3.92
N ALA A 19 -22.19 16.69 -4.94
CA ALA A 19 -22.28 15.28 -5.32
C ALA A 19 -20.93 14.68 -5.70
N ALA A 20 -20.07 15.41 -6.41
CA ALA A 20 -18.74 14.96 -6.76
C ALA A 20 -17.83 14.79 -5.52
N PHE A 21 -17.89 15.68 -4.55
CA PHE A 21 -17.14 15.56 -3.30
C PHE A 21 -17.58 14.36 -2.46
N VAL A 22 -18.87 14.12 -2.34
CA VAL A 22 -19.40 12.98 -1.59
C VAL A 22 -18.98 11.65 -2.25
N ALA A 23 -19.14 11.52 -3.55
CA ALA A 23 -18.73 10.32 -4.28
C ALA A 23 -17.21 10.07 -4.18
N GLY A 24 -16.39 11.10 -4.32
CA GLY A 24 -14.92 11.02 -4.17
C GLY A 24 -14.51 10.64 -2.76
N GLY A 25 -15.15 11.19 -1.72
CA GLY A 25 -14.88 10.89 -0.31
C GLY A 25 -15.20 9.44 0.04
N VAL A 26 -16.34 8.91 -0.39
CA VAL A 26 -16.72 7.51 -0.16
C VAL A 26 -15.80 6.56 -0.90
N GLY A 27 -15.45 6.82 -2.17
CA GLY A 27 -14.51 6.01 -2.93
C GLY A 27 -13.12 5.96 -2.29
N TYR A 28 -12.63 7.09 -1.77
CA TYR A 28 -11.37 7.17 -1.06
C TYR A 28 -11.37 6.38 0.25
N ALA A 29 -12.41 6.48 1.05
CA ALA A 29 -12.56 5.75 2.30
C ALA A 29 -12.63 4.22 2.08
N LEU A 30 -13.35 3.76 1.06
CA LEU A 30 -13.38 2.34 0.68
C LEU A 30 -12.01 1.85 0.19
N GLY A 31 -11.30 2.65 -0.62
CA GLY A 31 -9.95 2.35 -1.06
C GLY A 31 -8.96 2.24 0.10
N MET A 32 -9.05 3.10 1.10
CA MET A 32 -8.23 3.02 2.32
C MET A 32 -8.52 1.78 3.15
N ASN A 33 -9.76 1.34 3.26
CA ASN A 33 -10.13 0.14 4.02
C ASN A 33 -9.67 -1.16 3.36
N THR A 34 -9.61 -1.20 2.03
CA THR A 34 -9.17 -2.36 1.26
C THR A 34 -7.67 -2.36 0.96
N GLY A 35 -7.00 -1.21 1.09
CA GLY A 35 -5.60 -1.01 0.72
C GLY A 35 -4.70 -0.53 1.86
N ARG A 36 -5.06 -0.76 3.12
CA ARG A 36 -4.20 -0.37 4.23
C ARG A 36 -2.89 -1.14 4.19
N VAL A 37 -1.80 -0.39 4.15
CA VAL A 37 -0.46 -0.94 4.24
C VAL A 37 -0.05 -0.98 5.72
N ALA A 38 0.23 -2.18 6.21
CA ALA A 38 0.83 -2.36 7.52
C ALA A 38 2.34 -2.21 7.39
N VAL A 39 2.94 -1.37 8.23
CA VAL A 39 4.39 -1.16 8.23
C VAL A 39 5.01 -2.00 9.34
N HIS A 40 5.93 -2.86 8.97
CA HIS A 40 6.71 -3.70 9.88
C HIS A 40 8.13 -3.18 9.96
N ARG A 41 8.52 -2.69 11.13
CA ARG A 41 9.81 -2.02 11.33
C ARG A 41 10.83 -2.94 11.97
N ASN A 42 12.06 -2.88 11.48
CA ASN A 42 13.21 -3.60 12.04
C ASN A 42 12.94 -5.10 12.24
N VAL A 43 12.30 -5.72 11.26
CA VAL A 43 12.03 -7.16 11.25
C VAL A 43 13.24 -7.89 10.71
N LEU A 44 13.67 -8.92 11.41
CA LEU A 44 14.79 -9.74 10.95
C LEU A 44 14.36 -10.57 9.74
N ALA A 45 15.00 -10.31 8.60
CA ALA A 45 14.75 -11.03 7.37
C ALA A 45 15.91 -11.97 7.05
N GLN A 46 15.56 -13.17 6.57
CA GLN A 46 16.51 -14.13 6.02
C GLN A 46 16.56 -13.95 4.51
N SER A 47 17.72 -13.48 4.02
CA SER A 47 17.92 -13.22 2.60
C SER A 47 18.74 -14.35 1.98
N GLY A 48 18.09 -15.11 1.10
CA GLY A 48 18.71 -16.12 0.25
C GLY A 48 19.02 -15.60 -1.14
N ASP A 49 19.52 -16.49 -2.00
CA ASP A 49 19.86 -16.11 -3.38
C ASP A 49 18.62 -15.76 -4.21
N ASP A 50 17.53 -16.53 -4.05
CA ASP A 50 16.29 -16.38 -4.83
C ASP A 50 15.09 -16.03 -3.99
N GLN A 51 15.20 -16.03 -2.67
CA GLN A 51 14.07 -15.85 -1.77
C GLN A 51 14.46 -15.11 -0.52
N VAL A 52 13.61 -14.18 -0.12
CA VAL A 52 13.71 -13.47 1.15
C VAL A 52 12.46 -13.74 1.97
N SER A 53 12.63 -14.11 3.22
CA SER A 53 11.54 -14.35 4.14
C SER A 53 11.73 -13.57 5.43
N ALA A 54 10.61 -13.14 6.03
CA ALA A 54 10.60 -12.46 7.31
C ALA A 54 9.39 -12.91 8.11
N GLN A 55 9.54 -12.98 9.43
CA GLN A 55 8.43 -13.29 10.32
C GLN A 55 8.09 -12.05 11.15
N ALA A 56 6.81 -11.65 11.11
CA ALA A 56 6.28 -10.55 11.90
C ALA A 56 4.84 -10.86 12.28
N ASP A 57 4.45 -10.51 13.50
CA ASP A 57 3.08 -10.67 14.01
C ASP A 57 2.51 -12.09 13.85
N GLY A 58 3.35 -13.11 13.97
CA GLY A 58 2.96 -14.51 13.79
C GLY A 58 2.78 -14.95 12.34
N TRP A 59 3.11 -14.10 11.37
CA TRP A 59 3.01 -14.39 9.95
C TRP A 59 4.39 -14.51 9.32
N TRP A 60 4.49 -15.41 8.34
CA TRP A 60 5.62 -15.48 7.44
C TRP A 60 5.36 -14.66 6.19
N TYR A 61 6.26 -13.71 5.92
CA TYR A 61 6.21 -12.87 4.73
C TYR A 61 7.27 -13.30 3.74
N SER A 62 6.88 -13.42 2.49
CA SER A 62 7.83 -13.56 1.38
C SER A 62 8.04 -12.19 0.75
N ILE A 63 9.28 -11.75 0.69
CA ILE A 63 9.64 -10.46 0.09
C ILE A 63 10.14 -10.72 -1.33
N PRO A 64 9.41 -10.27 -2.37
CA PRO A 64 9.85 -10.43 -3.74
C PRO A 64 11.15 -9.66 -3.99
N LEU A 65 12.08 -10.23 -4.73
CA LEU A 65 13.36 -9.59 -5.06
C LEU A 65 13.24 -8.42 -6.04
N ASP A 66 12.11 -8.31 -6.71
CA ASP A 66 11.76 -7.22 -7.63
C ASP A 66 10.75 -6.25 -7.04
N VAL A 67 10.57 -6.27 -5.72
CA VAL A 67 9.70 -5.33 -5.01
C VAL A 67 10.21 -3.90 -5.14
N GLN A 68 9.30 -2.95 -5.15
CA GLN A 68 9.63 -1.54 -5.03
C GLN A 68 10.34 -1.29 -3.69
N TRP A 69 11.45 -0.56 -3.71
CA TRP A 69 12.24 -0.36 -2.50
C TRP A 69 12.87 1.02 -2.43
N GLN A 70 13.09 1.48 -1.21
CA GLN A 70 13.75 2.74 -0.89
C GLN A 70 15.16 2.47 -0.38
N ASP A 71 16.15 3.15 -0.94
CA ASP A 71 17.53 3.03 -0.47
C ASP A 71 17.79 3.82 0.82
N ALA A 72 19.01 3.69 1.37
CA ALA A 72 19.38 4.38 2.61
C ALA A 72 19.32 5.91 2.49
N GLY A 73 19.49 6.44 1.30
CA GLY A 73 19.38 7.88 1.01
C GLY A 73 17.96 8.37 0.82
N GLY A 74 16.98 7.48 0.81
CA GLY A 74 15.57 7.83 0.64
C GLY A 74 15.08 7.82 -0.80
N THR A 75 15.89 7.40 -1.76
CA THR A 75 15.51 7.29 -3.17
C THR A 75 14.75 5.99 -3.43
N TRP A 76 13.64 6.08 -4.14
CA TRP A 76 12.83 4.92 -4.52
C TRP A 76 13.31 4.29 -5.82
N HIS A 77 13.34 2.97 -5.81
CA HIS A 77 13.67 2.12 -6.96
C HIS A 77 12.49 1.21 -7.27
N GLU A 78 12.08 1.16 -8.51
CA GLU A 78 10.95 0.32 -8.95
C GLU A 78 11.34 -1.13 -9.18
N ARG A 79 12.61 -1.40 -9.39
CA ARG A 79 13.15 -2.71 -9.75
C ARG A 79 14.49 -2.94 -9.10
N GLY A 80 14.92 -4.19 -9.16
CA GLY A 80 16.19 -4.62 -8.64
C GLY A 80 16.11 -5.07 -7.20
N ARG A 81 17.13 -5.78 -6.77
CA ARG A 81 17.22 -6.28 -5.40
C ARG A 81 17.49 -5.14 -4.44
N PRO A 82 16.73 -5.02 -3.33
CA PRO A 82 17.04 -4.03 -2.31
C PRO A 82 18.49 -4.16 -1.80
N SER A 83 19.19 -3.04 -1.70
CA SER A 83 20.59 -3.03 -1.29
C SER A 83 20.80 -3.51 0.15
N CYS A 84 19.79 -3.38 1.00
CA CYS A 84 19.82 -3.87 2.39
C CYS A 84 19.50 -5.36 2.52
N LEU A 85 19.23 -6.06 1.42
CA LEU A 85 18.96 -7.50 1.39
C LEU A 85 20.01 -8.24 0.54
N PRO A 86 21.30 -8.21 0.92
CA PRO A 86 22.32 -8.94 0.19
C PRO A 86 22.13 -10.45 0.34
N ASN A 87 22.72 -11.23 -0.56
CA ASN A 87 22.59 -12.68 -0.57
C ASN A 87 23.13 -13.32 0.73
N ARG A 88 22.47 -14.35 1.19
CA ARG A 88 22.90 -15.21 2.30
C ARG A 88 23.20 -14.44 3.59
N THR A 89 22.33 -13.50 3.92
CA THR A 89 22.45 -12.70 5.13
C THR A 89 21.17 -12.70 5.94
N GLN A 90 21.31 -12.39 7.20
CA GLN A 90 20.20 -12.12 8.10
C GLN A 90 20.31 -10.67 8.53
N VAL A 91 19.33 -9.84 8.14
CA VAL A 91 19.37 -8.40 8.34
C VAL A 91 18.02 -7.86 8.81
N PRO A 92 18.03 -6.82 9.65
CA PRO A 92 16.80 -6.13 9.97
C PRO A 92 16.33 -5.30 8.76
N VAL A 93 15.03 -5.36 8.48
CA VAL A 93 14.42 -4.66 7.35
C VAL A 93 13.08 -4.06 7.76
N THR A 94 12.72 -2.95 7.17
CA THR A 94 11.40 -2.35 7.28
C THR A 94 10.66 -2.57 5.96
N PHE A 95 9.46 -3.10 6.03
CA PHE A 95 8.65 -3.35 4.83
C PHE A 95 7.18 -3.06 5.07
N GLY A 96 6.47 -2.80 4.01
CA GLY A 96 5.03 -2.64 4.01
C GLY A 96 4.35 -3.85 3.40
N SER A 97 3.28 -4.30 4.03
CA SER A 97 2.42 -5.36 3.52
C SER A 97 0.98 -4.90 3.46
N THR A 98 0.22 -5.50 2.57
CA THR A 98 -1.23 -5.31 2.51
C THR A 98 -1.91 -6.64 2.77
N GLU A 99 -3.16 -6.62 3.19
CA GLU A 99 -3.96 -7.84 3.37
C GLU A 99 -5.01 -7.93 2.28
N ILE A 100 -5.02 -9.04 1.59
CA ILE A 100 -6.01 -9.33 0.55
C ILE A 100 -6.85 -10.50 1.03
N ALA A 101 -8.14 -10.25 1.26
CA ALA A 101 -9.12 -11.27 1.58
C ALA A 101 -9.80 -11.75 0.30
N LEU A 102 -9.77 -13.05 0.07
CA LEU A 102 -10.49 -13.66 -1.04
C LEU A 102 -11.96 -13.88 -0.64
N PRO A 103 -12.93 -13.51 -1.51
CA PRO A 103 -14.34 -13.77 -1.24
C PRO A 103 -14.66 -15.25 -1.30
N GLY A 104 -15.52 -15.72 -0.40
CA GLY A 104 -16.02 -17.09 -0.41
C GLY A 104 -16.08 -17.76 0.96
N PRO A 105 -16.73 -18.92 1.08
CA PRO A 105 -16.74 -19.71 2.31
C PRO A 105 -15.32 -20.25 2.58
N GLY A 106 -14.80 -20.03 3.79
CA GLY A 106 -13.45 -20.43 4.16
C GLY A 106 -12.41 -19.34 3.87
N ALA A 107 -12.78 -18.08 4.06
CA ALA A 107 -12.00 -16.86 3.86
C ALA A 107 -10.48 -17.04 3.95
N LEU A 108 -9.83 -17.23 2.80
CA LEU A 108 -8.39 -17.20 2.68
C LEU A 108 -7.94 -15.74 2.56
N SER A 109 -7.00 -15.35 3.40
CA SER A 109 -6.34 -14.07 3.27
C SER A 109 -4.84 -14.30 3.06
N PHE A 110 -4.22 -13.40 2.31
CA PHE A 110 -2.76 -13.37 2.14
C PHE A 110 -2.26 -11.94 2.27
N ARG A 111 -0.98 -11.81 2.62
CA ARG A 111 -0.37 -10.53 2.92
C ARG A 111 0.86 -10.31 2.06
N PRO A 112 0.71 -9.84 0.81
CA PRO A 112 1.86 -9.55 -0.04
C PRO A 112 2.63 -8.35 0.49
N VAL A 113 3.96 -8.42 0.37
CA VAL A 113 4.85 -7.29 0.63
C VAL A 113 4.82 -6.37 -0.59
N VAL A 114 4.53 -5.10 -0.37
CA VAL A 114 4.35 -4.12 -1.45
C VAL A 114 5.53 -3.16 -1.59
N TRP A 115 6.35 -3.00 -0.56
CA TRP A 115 7.57 -2.21 -0.62
C TRP A 115 8.53 -2.60 0.50
N VAL A 116 9.79 -2.27 0.31
CA VAL A 116 10.87 -2.43 1.30
C VAL A 116 11.56 -1.09 1.48
N SER A 117 11.93 -0.76 2.71
CA SER A 117 12.74 0.40 3.00
C SER A 117 14.07 -0.01 3.62
N CYS A 118 15.15 0.42 2.99
CA CYS A 118 16.51 0.31 3.52
C CYS A 118 16.92 1.54 4.33
N LYS A 119 16.02 2.49 4.47
CA LYS A 119 16.23 3.68 5.29
C LYS A 119 15.90 3.37 6.74
N ASN A 120 16.86 3.53 7.60
CA ASN A 120 16.70 3.37 9.04
C ASN A 120 16.26 4.67 9.71
#